data_03c1a224fb9cac01e2f86e4460338eed
#
_entry.id   03c1a224fb9cac01e2f86e4460338eed
#
_cell.length_a   1.000
_cell.length_b   1.000
_cell.length_c   1.000
_cell.angle_alpha   90.00
_cell.angle_beta   90.00
_cell.angle_gamma   90.00
#
_symmetry.space_group_name_H-M   'P 1'
#
loop_
_entity.id
_entity.type
_entity.pdbx_description
1 polymer ?
#
loop_
_entity_poly.entity_id
_entity_poly.type
_entity_poly.pdbx_seq_one_letter_code
_entity_poly.pdbx_strand_id
1 'polypeptide(L)'
;MGIEVAVEGLTMSFGKQNIWQDVSLTLPAGEVSVMLGPSGTGKTVFLKSLIGLLKPQRGRVLINGVDMVGGRERDIYETRKLFGLMFQDGALFGSMTLFDNIAFPLREHTRKRESEIRRIVMERIELVGLLGAEGKLPGEISGGMRKRAGLARALVLDPQIVLCDEPDSGLDPVRTAYLSQLLIDLNARIDATMLIVTHNLDIAATVPDNMGMFFRRNLVTFGPREVLLTSDEPVVTQFLAGRREGPIGMSEEKDAAALAAEADSAAARPDGPRVIVPQLEPSPGLPPRAAVVRRRERVLGMLDTLPPAARAAIEDTYARQAAARTVPTPSPGGGA
;
A
#
# COMPACT_ATOMS: atom_id res chain seq x y z
N MET A 1 14.20 -6.46 -7.70
CA MET A 1 13.16 -7.51 -7.72
C MET A 1 12.60 -7.64 -6.31
N GLY A 2 11.28 -7.53 -6.15
CA GLY A 2 10.61 -7.58 -4.85
C GLY A 2 10.76 -8.91 -4.15
N ILE A 3 10.58 -8.89 -2.84
CA ILE A 3 10.64 -10.07 -1.95
C ILE A 3 9.26 -10.27 -1.33
N GLU A 4 8.84 -11.53 -1.22
CA GLU A 4 7.65 -11.91 -0.50
C GLU A 4 7.80 -11.66 1.00
N VAL A 5 6.73 -11.19 1.64
CA VAL A 5 6.63 -11.04 3.10
C VAL A 5 5.49 -11.92 3.59
N ALA A 6 5.81 -13.00 4.29
CA ALA A 6 4.83 -13.88 4.89
C ALA A 6 4.62 -13.54 6.37
N VAL A 7 3.36 -13.39 6.76
CA VAL A 7 2.92 -13.09 8.13
C VAL A 7 2.08 -14.24 8.62
N GLU A 8 2.43 -14.84 9.75
CA GLU A 8 1.81 -16.05 10.29
C GLU A 8 1.41 -15.84 11.76
N GLY A 9 0.10 -15.86 12.04
CA GLY A 9 -0.48 -15.86 13.38
C GLY A 9 -0.09 -14.69 14.26
N LEU A 10 0.15 -13.51 13.67
CA LEU A 10 0.69 -12.35 14.37
C LEU A 10 -0.31 -11.79 15.37
N THR A 11 0.10 -11.66 16.63
CA THR A 11 -0.74 -11.09 17.71
C THR A 11 0.01 -9.98 18.43
N MET A 12 -0.63 -8.82 18.55
CA MET A 12 -0.05 -7.62 19.17
C MET A 12 -0.94 -7.00 20.21
N SER A 13 -0.36 -6.67 21.37
CA SER A 13 -1.03 -5.99 22.47
C SER A 13 -0.11 -4.97 23.13
N PHE A 14 -0.67 -3.89 23.66
CA PHE A 14 0.00 -2.95 24.55
C PHE A 14 -0.66 -3.03 25.94
N GLY A 15 0.05 -3.62 26.89
CA GLY A 15 -0.51 -3.92 28.20
C GLY A 15 -1.75 -4.81 28.10
N LYS A 16 -2.92 -4.32 28.52
CA LYS A 16 -4.21 -5.02 28.43
C LYS A 16 -4.96 -4.79 27.11
N GLN A 17 -4.49 -3.87 26.27
CA GLN A 17 -5.16 -3.51 25.04
C GLN A 17 -4.65 -4.38 23.89
N ASN A 18 -5.50 -5.28 23.39
CA ASN A 18 -5.24 -6.00 22.14
C ASN A 18 -5.39 -5.04 20.96
N ILE A 19 -4.37 -5.01 20.10
CA ILE A 19 -4.41 -4.23 18.85
C ILE A 19 -4.96 -5.10 17.72
N TRP A 20 -4.40 -6.29 17.55
CA TRP A 20 -4.90 -7.32 16.64
C TRP A 20 -4.40 -8.69 17.09
N GLN A 21 -5.11 -9.76 16.66
CA GLN A 21 -4.75 -11.12 17.02
C GLN A 21 -4.88 -12.06 15.81
N ASP A 22 -3.99 -13.03 15.76
CA ASP A 22 -3.97 -14.13 14.78
C ASP A 22 -3.99 -13.63 13.32
N VAL A 23 -3.22 -12.57 13.01
CA VAL A 23 -3.14 -12.01 11.67
C VAL A 23 -2.21 -12.84 10.82
N SER A 24 -2.74 -13.37 9.71
CA SER A 24 -1.99 -14.14 8.72
C SER A 24 -2.28 -13.61 7.32
N LEU A 25 -1.23 -13.25 6.57
CA LEU A 25 -1.32 -12.81 5.19
C LEU A 25 0.03 -12.95 4.50
N THR A 26 0.03 -12.92 3.17
CA THR A 26 1.27 -12.87 2.38
C THR A 26 1.24 -11.66 1.44
N LEU A 27 2.24 -10.80 1.52
CA LEU A 27 2.48 -9.75 0.53
C LEU A 27 3.28 -10.36 -0.63
N PRO A 28 2.67 -10.50 -1.82
CA PRO A 28 3.36 -11.15 -2.94
C PRO A 28 4.52 -10.31 -3.46
N ALA A 29 5.59 -10.99 -3.88
CA ALA A 29 6.80 -10.34 -4.39
C ALA A 29 6.51 -9.42 -5.59
N GLY A 30 7.00 -8.17 -5.54
CA GLY A 30 6.88 -7.19 -6.61
C GLY A 30 5.47 -6.63 -6.82
N GLU A 31 4.53 -6.90 -5.91
CA GLU A 31 3.16 -6.40 -6.01
C GLU A 31 2.90 -5.25 -5.03
N VAL A 32 1.93 -4.42 -5.37
CA VAL A 32 1.44 -3.34 -4.50
C VAL A 32 0.25 -3.85 -3.70
N SER A 33 0.38 -3.86 -2.39
CA SER A 33 -0.70 -4.18 -1.44
C SER A 33 -1.16 -2.93 -0.71
N VAL A 34 -2.46 -2.78 -0.49
CA VAL A 34 -3.03 -1.72 0.34
C VAL A 34 -3.73 -2.34 1.54
N MET A 35 -3.42 -1.83 2.74
CA MET A 35 -4.10 -2.19 3.96
C MET A 35 -5.02 -1.07 4.40
N LEU A 36 -6.30 -1.35 4.42
CA LEU A 36 -7.39 -0.45 4.80
C LEU A 36 -7.84 -0.64 6.24
N GLY A 37 -8.64 0.27 6.71
CA GLY A 37 -9.34 0.19 7.99
C GLY A 37 -9.49 1.55 8.66
N PRO A 38 -10.44 1.70 9.58
CA PRO A 38 -10.64 2.90 10.37
C PRO A 38 -9.35 3.36 11.09
N SER A 39 -9.32 4.62 11.51
CA SER A 39 -8.23 5.12 12.35
C SER A 39 -8.19 4.35 13.67
N GLY A 40 -6.98 4.08 14.18
CA GLY A 40 -6.84 3.34 15.45
C GLY A 40 -6.79 1.81 15.34
N THR A 41 -7.07 1.21 14.17
CA THR A 41 -7.07 -0.26 13.99
C THR A 41 -5.69 -0.92 14.00
N GLY A 42 -4.62 -0.15 14.24
CA GLY A 42 -3.26 -0.69 14.38
C GLY A 42 -2.48 -0.86 13.07
N LYS A 43 -2.89 -0.20 11.98
CA LYS A 43 -2.19 -0.28 10.68
C LYS A 43 -0.71 0.12 10.75
N THR A 44 -0.39 1.26 11.37
CA THR A 44 1.00 1.70 11.63
C THR A 44 1.75 0.74 12.54
N VAL A 45 1.07 0.14 13.53
CA VAL A 45 1.64 -0.89 14.42
C VAL A 45 2.03 -2.12 13.58
N PHE A 46 1.18 -2.50 12.63
CA PHE A 46 1.46 -3.61 11.71
C PHE A 46 2.71 -3.33 10.86
N LEU A 47 2.81 -2.16 10.21
CA LEU A 47 4.03 -1.78 9.48
C LEU A 47 5.30 -1.86 10.34
N LYS A 48 5.25 -1.31 11.56
CA LYS A 48 6.39 -1.34 12.50
C LYS A 48 6.75 -2.75 12.94
N SER A 49 5.77 -3.67 12.99
CA SER A 49 6.01 -5.07 13.32
C SER A 49 6.68 -5.83 12.17
N LEU A 50 6.34 -5.53 10.91
CA LEU A 50 6.98 -6.15 9.75
C LEU A 50 8.49 -5.93 9.70
N ILE A 51 8.97 -4.77 10.15
CA ILE A 51 10.40 -4.42 10.18
C ILE A 51 11.06 -4.73 11.52
N GLY A 52 10.32 -5.37 12.44
CA GLY A 52 10.83 -5.73 13.76
C GLY A 52 11.12 -4.52 14.68
N LEU A 53 10.54 -3.33 14.42
CA LEU A 53 10.59 -2.18 15.35
C LEU A 53 9.65 -2.37 16.55
N LEU A 54 8.55 -3.07 16.35
CA LEU A 54 7.66 -3.52 17.40
C LEU A 54 7.65 -5.03 17.40
N LYS A 55 7.75 -5.63 18.57
CA LYS A 55 7.81 -7.09 18.74
C LYS A 55 6.44 -7.61 19.16
N PRO A 56 5.71 -8.31 18.27
CA PRO A 56 4.47 -8.99 18.60
C PRO A 56 4.67 -10.06 19.66
N GLN A 57 3.62 -10.38 20.44
CA GLN A 57 3.68 -11.42 21.46
C GLN A 57 3.66 -12.82 20.86
N ARG A 58 3.05 -13.00 19.68
CA ARG A 58 2.94 -14.27 18.99
C ARG A 58 3.04 -14.08 17.47
N GLY A 59 3.35 -15.17 16.79
CA GLY A 59 3.43 -15.24 15.34
C GLY A 59 4.82 -14.94 14.80
N ARG A 60 4.92 -14.95 13.48
CA ARG A 60 6.18 -14.75 12.74
C ARG A 60 5.99 -13.80 11.56
N VAL A 61 7.04 -13.11 11.20
CA VAL A 61 7.15 -12.36 9.94
C VAL A 61 8.38 -12.89 9.21
N LEU A 62 8.17 -13.58 8.11
CA LEU A 62 9.22 -14.24 7.34
C LEU A 62 9.57 -13.45 6.08
N ILE A 63 10.84 -13.12 5.91
CA ILE A 63 11.39 -12.40 4.76
C ILE A 63 12.70 -13.09 4.37
N ASN A 64 12.75 -13.68 3.18
CA ASN A 64 13.91 -14.48 2.74
C ASN A 64 14.35 -15.53 3.78
N GLY A 65 13.40 -16.15 4.48
CA GLY A 65 13.67 -17.14 5.52
C GLY A 65 14.12 -16.58 6.86
N VAL A 66 14.26 -15.26 7.01
CA VAL A 66 14.55 -14.57 8.27
C VAL A 66 13.25 -14.24 8.99
N ASP A 67 13.11 -14.66 10.24
CA ASP A 67 12.00 -14.28 11.12
C ASP A 67 12.31 -12.93 11.78
N MET A 68 11.55 -11.89 11.42
CA MET A 68 11.71 -10.52 11.94
C MET A 68 11.25 -10.37 13.40
N VAL A 69 10.54 -11.37 13.96
CA VAL A 69 10.01 -11.35 15.34
C VAL A 69 10.93 -12.12 16.29
N GLY A 70 11.30 -13.35 15.92
CA GLY A 70 12.07 -14.27 16.75
C GLY A 70 13.50 -14.55 16.26
N GLY A 71 13.90 -14.00 15.12
CA GLY A 71 15.19 -14.21 14.50
C GLY A 71 16.37 -13.60 15.27
N ARG A 72 17.60 -13.92 14.83
CA ARG A 72 18.81 -13.35 15.40
C ARG A 72 18.93 -11.87 15.04
N GLU A 73 19.31 -11.03 15.97
CA GLU A 73 19.37 -9.57 15.80
C GLU A 73 20.22 -9.15 14.60
N ARG A 74 21.33 -9.84 14.36
CA ARG A 74 22.19 -9.60 13.19
C ARG A 74 21.44 -9.83 11.86
N ASP A 75 20.67 -10.91 11.77
CA ASP A 75 19.96 -11.28 10.53
C ASP A 75 18.80 -10.30 10.31
N ILE A 76 18.11 -9.91 11.38
CA ILE A 76 17.07 -8.87 11.37
C ILE A 76 17.67 -7.53 10.90
N TYR A 77 18.84 -7.14 11.41
CA TYR A 77 19.51 -5.89 11.00
C TYR A 77 19.88 -5.89 9.51
N GLU A 78 20.44 -6.98 8.99
CA GLU A 78 20.73 -7.10 7.55
C GLU A 78 19.45 -7.08 6.70
N THR A 79 18.39 -7.74 7.16
CA THR A 79 17.10 -7.75 6.46
C THR A 79 16.45 -6.36 6.44
N ARG A 80 16.63 -5.54 7.47
CA ARG A 80 16.13 -4.15 7.51
C ARG A 80 16.69 -3.28 6.37
N LYS A 81 17.88 -3.58 5.86
CA LYS A 81 18.46 -2.85 4.72
C LYS A 81 17.71 -3.04 3.42
N LEU A 82 16.86 -4.06 3.33
CA LEU A 82 16.01 -4.34 2.17
C LEU A 82 14.77 -3.44 2.13
N PHE A 83 14.51 -2.69 3.22
CA PHE A 83 13.31 -1.87 3.34
C PHE A 83 13.55 -0.41 3.02
N GLY A 84 12.63 0.19 2.27
CA GLY A 84 12.40 1.61 2.21
C GLY A 84 11.17 1.98 3.04
N LEU A 85 11.31 2.96 3.93
CA LEU A 85 10.24 3.36 4.85
C LEU A 85 9.83 4.81 4.61
N MET A 86 8.55 5.02 4.35
CA MET A 86 7.92 6.33 4.31
C MET A 86 6.89 6.42 5.44
N PHE A 87 7.19 7.22 6.45
CA PHE A 87 6.26 7.53 7.54
C PHE A 87 5.33 8.69 7.18
N GLN A 88 4.21 8.80 7.88
CA GLN A 88 3.10 9.71 7.63
C GLN A 88 3.51 11.17 7.30
N ASP A 89 4.46 11.75 8.06
CA ASP A 89 4.95 13.12 7.85
C ASP A 89 6.29 13.19 7.10
N GLY A 90 6.70 12.07 6.43
CA GLY A 90 8.01 11.93 5.80
C GLY A 90 9.15 11.70 6.79
N ALA A 91 8.98 12.00 8.07
CA ALA A 91 9.98 11.86 9.14
C ALA A 91 11.37 12.43 8.78
N LEU A 92 11.39 13.60 8.13
CA LEU A 92 12.63 14.27 7.73
C LEU A 92 13.32 14.91 8.93
N PHE A 93 14.65 14.93 8.92
CA PHE A 93 15.44 15.67 9.88
C PHE A 93 15.30 17.17 9.60
N GLY A 94 14.70 17.91 10.53
CA GLY A 94 14.37 19.34 10.34
C GLY A 94 15.58 20.25 10.14
N SER A 95 16.75 19.85 10.63
CA SER A 95 18.03 20.60 10.52
C SER A 95 18.83 20.28 9.26
N MET A 96 18.38 19.32 8.45
CA MET A 96 19.05 18.91 7.21
C MET A 96 18.27 19.40 5.99
N THR A 97 18.99 19.74 4.92
CA THR A 97 18.37 20.04 3.61
C THR A 97 17.64 18.83 3.06
N LEU A 98 16.79 18.99 2.03
CA LEU A 98 16.18 17.86 1.35
C LEU A 98 17.23 16.93 0.76
N PHE A 99 18.27 17.49 0.14
CA PHE A 99 19.38 16.71 -0.38
C PHE A 99 20.02 15.86 0.73
N ASP A 100 20.37 16.44 1.86
CA ASP A 100 21.04 15.73 2.96
C ASP A 100 20.14 14.68 3.61
N ASN A 101 18.83 14.96 3.73
CA ASN A 101 17.86 13.97 4.19
C ASN A 101 17.84 12.72 3.30
N ILE A 102 17.86 12.90 1.97
CA ILE A 102 17.84 11.79 1.00
C ILE A 102 19.21 11.12 0.92
N ALA A 103 20.31 11.87 1.05
CA ALA A 103 21.67 11.35 1.04
C ALA A 103 22.02 10.55 2.30
N PHE A 104 21.36 10.85 3.43
CA PHE A 104 21.70 10.29 4.74
C PHE A 104 21.82 8.76 4.76
N PRO A 105 20.86 7.97 4.24
CA PRO A 105 20.99 6.52 4.24
C PRO A 105 22.18 6.02 3.40
N LEU A 106 22.52 6.68 2.30
CA LEU A 106 23.68 6.31 1.49
C LEU A 106 25.00 6.54 2.23
N ARG A 107 25.11 7.65 2.95
CA ARG A 107 26.30 7.97 3.76
C ARG A 107 26.47 6.99 4.92
N GLU A 108 25.38 6.59 5.58
CA GLU A 108 25.39 5.68 6.73
C GLU A 108 25.62 4.20 6.34
N HIS A 109 25.05 3.76 5.22
CA HIS A 109 25.00 2.33 4.91
C HIS A 109 25.87 1.91 3.72
N THR A 110 26.56 2.88 3.05
CA THR A 110 27.40 2.56 1.88
C THR A 110 28.78 3.22 2.00
N ARG A 111 29.71 2.76 1.16
CA ARG A 111 31.04 3.36 1.02
C ARG A 111 31.16 4.17 -0.28
N LYS A 112 30.05 4.67 -0.80
CA LYS A 112 30.01 5.45 -2.05
C LYS A 112 30.69 6.79 -1.89
N ARG A 113 31.35 7.26 -2.95
CA ARG A 113 31.93 8.61 -2.97
C ARG A 113 30.82 9.66 -3.05
N GLU A 114 31.06 10.86 -2.51
CA GLU A 114 30.06 11.94 -2.47
C GLU A 114 29.55 12.33 -3.86
N SER A 115 30.38 12.23 -4.90
CA SER A 115 29.99 12.45 -6.30
C SER A 115 28.96 11.42 -6.79
N GLU A 116 29.08 10.16 -6.38
CA GLU A 116 28.14 9.10 -6.69
C GLU A 116 26.84 9.27 -5.88
N ILE A 117 26.96 9.59 -4.58
CA ILE A 117 25.81 9.92 -3.72
C ILE A 117 25.01 11.05 -4.33
N ARG A 118 25.69 12.13 -4.76
CA ARG A 118 25.03 13.28 -5.41
C ARG A 118 24.23 12.85 -6.64
N ARG A 119 24.81 12.03 -7.51
CA ARG A 119 24.10 11.54 -8.72
C ARG A 119 22.84 10.76 -8.35
N ILE A 120 22.96 9.79 -7.42
CA ILE A 120 21.82 8.96 -6.99
C ILE A 120 20.73 9.83 -6.34
N VAL A 121 21.12 10.74 -5.45
CA VAL A 121 20.16 11.62 -4.75
C VAL A 121 19.43 12.53 -5.74
N MET A 122 20.12 13.11 -6.72
CA MET A 122 19.49 13.96 -7.73
C MET A 122 18.52 13.17 -8.61
N GLU A 123 18.86 11.93 -9.00
CA GLU A 123 17.95 11.03 -9.71
C GLU A 123 16.67 10.75 -8.89
N ARG A 124 16.76 10.57 -7.58
CA ARG A 124 15.61 10.37 -6.70
C ARG A 124 14.78 11.65 -6.52
N ILE A 125 15.42 12.80 -6.40
CA ILE A 125 14.79 14.13 -6.33
C ILE A 125 13.98 14.40 -7.62
N GLU A 126 14.56 14.14 -8.78
CA GLU A 126 13.90 14.25 -10.07
C GLU A 126 12.70 13.31 -10.17
N LEU A 127 12.87 12.05 -9.80
CA LEU A 127 11.85 11.01 -9.82
C LEU A 127 10.58 11.39 -9.05
N VAL A 128 10.74 12.10 -7.92
CA VAL A 128 9.62 12.57 -7.10
C VAL A 128 9.20 14.01 -7.42
N GLY A 129 9.75 14.63 -8.47
CA GLY A 129 9.40 15.98 -8.92
C GLY A 129 9.74 17.08 -7.91
N LEU A 130 10.96 17.02 -7.34
CA LEU A 130 11.45 17.99 -6.36
C LEU A 130 12.71 18.75 -6.81
N LEU A 131 13.02 18.74 -8.13
CA LEU A 131 14.12 19.53 -8.69
C LEU A 131 13.98 21.02 -8.32
N GLY A 132 15.09 21.64 -7.92
CA GLY A 132 15.13 23.03 -7.47
C GLY A 132 14.77 23.24 -5.99
N ALA A 133 14.47 22.16 -5.25
CA ALA A 133 14.20 22.22 -3.82
C ALA A 133 15.29 21.56 -2.95
N GLU A 134 16.40 21.14 -3.55
CA GLU A 134 17.45 20.34 -2.93
C GLU A 134 18.04 20.98 -1.67
N GLY A 135 18.28 22.31 -1.75
CA GLY A 135 18.86 23.10 -0.67
C GLY A 135 17.88 23.57 0.41
N LYS A 136 16.57 23.31 0.24
CA LYS A 136 15.55 23.75 1.19
C LYS A 136 15.51 22.86 2.42
N LEU A 137 15.16 23.45 3.57
CA LEU A 137 14.85 22.73 4.80
C LEU A 137 13.40 22.21 4.78
N PRO A 138 13.07 21.15 5.54
CA PRO A 138 11.70 20.62 5.64
C PRO A 138 10.66 21.66 6.08
N GLY A 139 11.05 22.65 6.88
CA GLY A 139 10.18 23.75 7.30
C GLY A 139 9.84 24.77 6.21
N GLU A 140 10.60 24.79 5.10
CA GLU A 140 10.45 25.75 4.00
C GLU A 140 9.61 25.21 2.83
N ILE A 141 9.09 24.00 2.96
CA ILE A 141 8.37 23.30 1.89
C ILE A 141 6.97 22.85 2.35
N SER A 142 6.11 22.58 1.38
CA SER A 142 4.75 22.09 1.66
C SER A 142 4.74 20.66 2.23
N GLY A 143 3.64 20.27 2.90
CA GLY A 143 3.46 18.90 3.40
C GLY A 143 3.60 17.85 2.31
N GLY A 144 3.03 18.07 1.13
CA GLY A 144 3.18 17.18 -0.02
C GLY A 144 4.62 17.06 -0.53
N MET A 145 5.42 18.14 -0.48
CA MET A 145 6.84 18.09 -0.81
C MET A 145 7.62 17.29 0.23
N ARG A 146 7.31 17.45 1.54
CA ARG A 146 7.94 16.64 2.60
C ARG A 146 7.69 15.15 2.40
N LYS A 147 6.45 14.77 2.06
CA LYS A 147 6.10 13.37 1.78
C LYS A 147 6.86 12.80 0.58
N ARG A 148 6.94 13.55 -0.51
CA ARG A 148 7.71 13.13 -1.70
C ARG A 148 9.21 13.03 -1.40
N ALA A 149 9.77 13.91 -0.57
CA ALA A 149 11.15 13.79 -0.10
C ALA A 149 11.36 12.56 0.81
N GLY A 150 10.40 12.26 1.69
CA GLY A 150 10.39 11.03 2.49
C GLY A 150 10.36 9.77 1.61
N LEU A 151 9.57 9.79 0.54
CA LEU A 151 9.54 8.70 -0.45
C LEU A 151 10.87 8.59 -1.19
N ALA A 152 11.46 9.70 -1.66
CA ALA A 152 12.79 9.69 -2.30
C ALA A 152 13.86 9.10 -1.38
N ARG A 153 13.84 9.46 -0.08
CA ARG A 153 14.74 8.89 0.93
C ARG A 153 14.51 7.39 1.12
N ALA A 154 13.26 6.95 1.14
CA ALA A 154 12.91 5.53 1.24
C ALA A 154 13.46 4.70 0.07
N LEU A 155 13.58 5.31 -1.11
CA LEU A 155 14.00 4.65 -2.36
C LEU A 155 15.51 4.71 -2.62
N VAL A 156 16.28 5.47 -1.84
CA VAL A 156 17.66 5.81 -2.19
C VAL A 156 18.64 4.65 -2.12
N LEU A 157 18.31 3.60 -1.34
CA LEU A 157 19.10 2.37 -1.20
C LEU A 157 18.62 1.23 -2.13
N ASP A 158 17.78 1.52 -3.12
CA ASP A 158 17.18 0.50 -4.01
C ASP A 158 16.49 -0.64 -3.25
N PRO A 159 15.48 -0.32 -2.41
CA PRO A 159 14.85 -1.30 -1.53
C PRO A 159 14.10 -2.36 -2.32
N GLN A 160 14.02 -3.56 -1.76
CA GLN A 160 13.20 -4.66 -2.30
C GLN A 160 11.79 -4.68 -1.73
N ILE A 161 11.59 -4.02 -0.58
CA ILE A 161 10.28 -3.84 0.07
C ILE A 161 10.12 -2.36 0.42
N VAL A 162 9.00 -1.76 0.04
CA VAL A 162 8.66 -0.37 0.37
C VAL A 162 7.39 -0.33 1.22
N LEU A 163 7.49 0.27 2.39
CA LEU A 163 6.37 0.45 3.30
C LEU A 163 6.00 1.93 3.38
N CYS A 164 4.75 2.26 3.09
CA CYS A 164 4.22 3.63 3.13
C CYS A 164 3.09 3.72 4.16
N ASP A 165 3.28 4.58 5.16
CA ASP A 165 2.30 4.84 6.21
C ASP A 165 1.57 6.15 5.91
N GLU A 166 0.31 6.08 5.49
CA GLU A 166 -0.57 7.20 5.10
C GLU A 166 0.11 8.24 4.18
N PRO A 167 0.63 7.81 3.02
CA PRO A 167 1.39 8.70 2.14
C PRO A 167 0.57 9.88 1.61
N ASP A 168 -0.75 9.75 1.58
CA ASP A 168 -1.73 10.70 1.06
C ASP A 168 -2.30 11.64 2.12
N SER A 169 -2.12 11.39 3.42
CA SER A 169 -2.75 12.18 4.47
C SER A 169 -2.41 13.68 4.33
N GLY A 170 -3.44 14.54 4.37
CA GLY A 170 -3.27 15.98 4.20
C GLY A 170 -2.96 16.45 2.78
N LEU A 171 -3.09 15.59 1.76
CA LEU A 171 -3.08 15.98 0.36
C LEU A 171 -4.51 16.25 -0.13
N ASP A 172 -4.65 17.19 -1.06
CA ASP A 172 -5.88 17.36 -1.81
C ASP A 172 -6.06 16.25 -2.86
N PRO A 173 -7.26 16.04 -3.42
CA PRO A 173 -7.53 14.97 -4.39
C PRO A 173 -6.59 14.98 -5.61
N VAL A 174 -6.23 16.16 -6.12
CA VAL A 174 -5.36 16.29 -7.29
C VAL A 174 -3.95 15.80 -6.96
N ARG A 175 -3.40 16.21 -5.82
CA ARG A 175 -2.08 15.77 -5.35
C ARG A 175 -2.07 14.29 -5.00
N THR A 176 -3.18 13.75 -4.48
CA THR A 176 -3.36 12.32 -4.25
C THR A 176 -3.31 11.54 -5.56
N ALA A 177 -3.96 12.03 -6.63
CA ALA A 177 -3.89 11.40 -7.94
C ALA A 177 -2.44 11.37 -8.50
N TYR A 178 -1.69 12.48 -8.38
CA TYR A 178 -0.27 12.50 -8.75
C TYR A 178 0.57 11.51 -7.92
N LEU A 179 0.32 11.41 -6.61
CA LEU A 179 1.01 10.45 -5.76
C LEU A 179 0.67 9.00 -6.17
N SER A 180 -0.60 8.71 -6.46
CA SER A 180 -1.05 7.41 -6.92
C SER A 180 -0.33 6.98 -8.21
N GLN A 181 -0.25 7.89 -9.19
CA GLN A 181 0.49 7.64 -10.41
C GLN A 181 1.98 7.41 -10.15
N LEU A 182 2.60 8.23 -9.29
CA LEU A 182 4.00 8.09 -8.90
C LEU A 182 4.28 6.70 -8.28
N LEU A 183 3.40 6.20 -7.40
CA LEU A 183 3.56 4.89 -6.77
C LEU A 183 3.51 3.74 -7.80
N ILE A 184 2.62 3.84 -8.79
CA ILE A 184 2.52 2.89 -9.90
C ILE A 184 3.78 2.93 -10.78
N ASP A 185 4.23 4.12 -11.14
CA ASP A 185 5.42 4.32 -11.98
C ASP A 185 6.69 3.81 -11.28
N LEU A 186 6.79 4.03 -9.97
CA LEU A 186 7.86 3.48 -9.13
C LEU A 186 7.84 1.96 -9.13
N ASN A 187 6.69 1.34 -8.86
CA ASN A 187 6.60 -0.12 -8.85
C ASN A 187 6.95 -0.70 -10.24
N ALA A 188 6.52 -0.07 -11.34
CA ALA A 188 6.89 -0.48 -12.69
C ALA A 188 8.40 -0.43 -12.95
N ARG A 189 9.11 0.54 -12.35
CA ARG A 189 10.57 0.73 -12.53
C ARG A 189 11.41 -0.21 -11.69
N ILE A 190 11.05 -0.41 -10.40
CA ILE A 190 11.91 -1.10 -9.43
C ILE A 190 11.42 -2.51 -9.09
N ASP A 191 10.19 -2.87 -9.47
CA ASP A 191 9.54 -4.17 -9.16
C ASP A 191 9.68 -4.54 -7.67
N ALA A 192 9.58 -3.55 -6.75
CA ALA A 192 9.63 -3.77 -5.31
C ALA A 192 8.27 -4.23 -4.79
N THR A 193 8.27 -5.05 -3.75
CA THR A 193 7.06 -5.33 -2.96
C THR A 193 6.67 -4.09 -2.19
N MET A 194 5.44 -3.62 -2.35
CA MET A 194 4.97 -2.38 -1.70
C MET A 194 3.78 -2.67 -0.79
N LEU A 195 3.81 -2.13 0.42
CA LEU A 195 2.65 -2.08 1.31
C LEU A 195 2.33 -0.63 1.65
N ILE A 196 1.14 -0.21 1.30
CA ILE A 196 0.60 1.11 1.58
C ILE A 196 -0.50 0.95 2.63
N VAL A 197 -0.36 1.66 3.73
CA VAL A 197 -1.42 1.80 4.73
C VAL A 197 -2.12 3.12 4.49
N THR A 198 -3.42 3.09 4.26
CA THR A 198 -4.21 4.31 4.02
C THR A 198 -5.68 4.08 4.40
N HIS A 199 -6.41 5.17 4.55
CA HIS A 199 -7.87 5.19 4.62
C HIS A 199 -8.50 5.87 3.39
N ASN A 200 -7.68 6.23 2.39
CA ASN A 200 -8.11 6.91 1.18
C ASN A 200 -8.67 5.90 0.16
N LEU A 201 -9.93 6.12 -0.23
CA LEU A 201 -10.64 5.22 -1.14
C LEU A 201 -10.15 5.32 -2.59
N ASP A 202 -9.67 6.48 -3.03
CA ASP A 202 -9.15 6.65 -4.40
C ASP A 202 -7.86 5.85 -4.60
N ILE A 203 -6.94 5.91 -3.63
CA ILE A 203 -5.74 5.06 -3.65
C ILE A 203 -6.14 3.59 -3.59
N ALA A 204 -7.03 3.22 -2.67
CA ALA A 204 -7.47 1.84 -2.51
C ALA A 204 -8.12 1.28 -3.78
N ALA A 205 -8.87 2.10 -4.49
CA ALA A 205 -9.56 1.68 -5.70
C ALA A 205 -8.64 1.56 -6.93
N THR A 206 -7.56 2.37 -7.02
CA THR A 206 -6.82 2.53 -8.27
C THR A 206 -5.38 2.01 -8.25
N VAL A 207 -4.74 1.93 -7.09
CA VAL A 207 -3.31 1.62 -6.99
C VAL A 207 -3.00 0.12 -6.80
N PRO A 208 -3.66 -0.61 -5.86
CA PRO A 208 -3.16 -1.90 -5.41
C PRO A 208 -3.40 -3.05 -6.39
N ASP A 209 -2.54 -4.07 -6.26
CA ASP A 209 -2.75 -5.42 -6.77
C ASP A 209 -3.52 -6.26 -5.75
N ASN A 210 -3.22 -6.08 -4.46
CA ASN A 210 -3.90 -6.75 -3.36
C ASN A 210 -4.41 -5.73 -2.35
N MET A 211 -5.50 -6.08 -1.70
CA MET A 211 -6.11 -5.27 -0.66
C MET A 211 -6.39 -6.11 0.58
N GLY A 212 -6.29 -5.48 1.74
CA GLY A 212 -6.71 -6.06 3.00
C GLY A 212 -7.41 -5.04 3.87
N MET A 213 -8.14 -5.49 4.87
CA MET A 213 -8.84 -4.62 5.79
C MET A 213 -8.70 -5.08 7.23
N PHE A 214 -8.23 -4.16 8.08
CA PHE A 214 -8.29 -4.33 9.53
C PHE A 214 -9.58 -3.73 10.11
N PHE A 215 -10.26 -4.51 10.93
CA PHE A 215 -11.41 -4.05 11.69
C PHE A 215 -11.53 -4.83 13.00
N ARG A 216 -11.80 -4.12 14.10
CA ARG A 216 -12.03 -4.70 15.44
C ARG A 216 -11.02 -5.79 15.82
N ARG A 217 -9.73 -5.46 15.73
CA ARG A 217 -8.59 -6.32 16.10
C ARG A 217 -8.36 -7.53 15.21
N ASN A 218 -9.05 -7.64 14.08
CA ASN A 218 -8.91 -8.75 13.16
C ASN A 218 -8.52 -8.26 11.76
N LEU A 219 -7.83 -9.11 11.02
CA LEU A 219 -7.76 -9.03 9.57
C LEU A 219 -9.06 -9.60 9.01
N VAL A 220 -9.93 -8.74 8.48
CA VAL A 220 -11.22 -9.17 7.91
C VAL A 220 -10.99 -10.01 6.66
N THR A 221 -10.13 -9.52 5.77
CA THR A 221 -9.78 -10.20 4.53
C THR A 221 -8.48 -9.63 3.97
N PHE A 222 -7.76 -10.41 3.17
CA PHE A 222 -6.62 -9.99 2.36
C PHE A 222 -6.57 -10.82 1.08
N GLY A 223 -6.40 -10.17 -0.07
CA GLY A 223 -6.30 -10.86 -1.36
C GLY A 223 -6.30 -9.91 -2.55
N PRO A 224 -6.45 -10.44 -3.77
CA PRO A 224 -6.54 -9.63 -4.99
C PRO A 224 -7.61 -8.55 -4.87
N ARG A 225 -7.33 -7.37 -5.42
CA ARG A 225 -8.23 -6.21 -5.33
C ARG A 225 -9.63 -6.48 -5.87
N GLU A 226 -9.74 -7.29 -6.90
CA GLU A 226 -11.02 -7.66 -7.49
C GLU A 226 -11.91 -8.37 -6.48
N VAL A 227 -11.34 -9.24 -5.65
CA VAL A 227 -12.07 -9.98 -4.61
C VAL A 227 -12.60 -9.05 -3.53
N LEU A 228 -11.77 -8.09 -3.08
CA LEU A 228 -12.23 -7.11 -2.09
C LEU A 228 -13.28 -6.16 -2.66
N LEU A 229 -13.08 -5.64 -3.86
CA LEU A 229 -14.01 -4.72 -4.51
C LEU A 229 -15.37 -5.36 -4.79
N THR A 230 -15.45 -6.68 -4.85
CA THR A 230 -16.70 -7.45 -5.03
C THR A 230 -17.14 -8.20 -3.78
N SER A 231 -16.50 -7.98 -2.63
CA SER A 231 -16.78 -8.65 -1.37
C SER A 231 -18.19 -8.34 -0.83
N ASP A 232 -18.87 -9.33 -0.26
CA ASP A 232 -20.17 -9.19 0.42
C ASP A 232 -20.01 -8.88 1.92
N GLU A 233 -18.77 -8.82 2.41
CA GLU A 233 -18.48 -8.55 3.80
C GLU A 233 -19.01 -7.15 4.19
N PRO A 234 -19.94 -7.02 5.15
CA PRO A 234 -20.61 -5.75 5.45
C PRO A 234 -19.68 -4.60 5.81
N VAL A 235 -18.59 -4.89 6.53
CA VAL A 235 -17.63 -3.85 6.91
C VAL A 235 -16.80 -3.37 5.72
N VAL A 236 -16.46 -4.27 4.78
CA VAL A 236 -15.73 -3.93 3.56
C VAL A 236 -16.62 -3.08 2.65
N THR A 237 -17.87 -3.48 2.45
CA THR A 237 -18.83 -2.74 1.64
C THR A 237 -19.14 -1.37 2.19
N GLN A 238 -19.36 -1.27 3.51
CA GLN A 238 -19.56 0.03 4.16
C GLN A 238 -18.37 0.94 3.96
N PHE A 239 -17.16 0.44 4.20
CA PHE A 239 -15.94 1.24 4.11
C PHE A 239 -15.69 1.73 2.69
N LEU A 240 -15.73 0.81 1.71
CA LEU A 240 -15.49 1.16 0.30
C LEU A 240 -16.55 2.08 -0.30
N ALA A 241 -17.79 2.01 0.18
CA ALA A 241 -18.87 2.89 -0.26
C ALA A 241 -18.95 4.22 0.51
N GLY A 242 -18.14 4.40 1.57
CA GLY A 242 -18.20 5.58 2.44
C GLY A 242 -19.55 5.77 3.12
N ARG A 243 -20.28 4.68 3.44
CA ARG A 243 -21.65 4.75 3.99
C ARG A 243 -21.62 5.00 5.49
N ARG A 244 -22.63 5.73 5.97
CA ARG A 244 -22.83 5.95 7.40
C ARG A 244 -23.37 4.70 8.11
N GLU A 245 -24.28 3.98 7.46
CA GLU A 245 -24.91 2.79 8.01
C GLU A 245 -24.00 1.56 7.82
N GLY A 246 -23.80 0.78 8.89
CA GLY A 246 -23.03 -0.46 8.87
C GLY A 246 -22.21 -0.68 10.15
N PRO A 247 -21.34 -1.70 10.17
CA PRO A 247 -20.57 -2.11 11.35
C PRO A 247 -19.58 -1.06 11.88
N ILE A 248 -19.10 -0.13 11.04
CA ILE A 248 -18.21 0.96 11.42
C ILE A 248 -19.06 2.10 11.97
N GLY A 249 -18.91 2.42 13.26
CA GLY A 249 -19.59 3.55 13.89
C GLY A 249 -18.65 4.71 14.20
N MET A 250 -19.16 5.76 14.81
CA MET A 250 -18.35 6.91 15.26
C MET A 250 -17.39 6.55 16.39
N SER A 251 -17.69 5.54 17.21
CA SER A 251 -16.77 4.97 18.18
C SER A 251 -16.65 3.45 17.96
N GLU A 252 -15.46 2.90 18.16
CA GLU A 252 -15.23 1.46 18.03
C GLU A 252 -15.77 0.64 19.21
N GLU A 253 -16.17 1.30 20.30
CA GLU A 253 -16.72 0.71 21.53
C GLU A 253 -18.26 0.64 21.47
N LYS A 254 -18.80 -0.16 20.55
CA LYS A 254 -20.23 -0.47 20.56
C LYS A 254 -20.46 -1.78 21.34
N ASP A 255 -21.56 -1.82 22.10
CA ASP A 255 -21.98 -3.04 22.76
C ASP A 255 -22.49 -4.10 21.76
N ALA A 256 -22.59 -5.35 22.19
CA ALA A 256 -23.01 -6.46 21.35
C ALA A 256 -24.44 -6.31 20.80
N ALA A 257 -25.33 -5.60 21.49
CA ALA A 257 -26.71 -5.36 21.07
C ALA A 257 -26.79 -4.33 19.96
N ALA A 258 -26.01 -3.24 20.04
CA ALA A 258 -25.89 -2.26 18.97
C ALA A 258 -25.27 -2.88 17.70
N LEU A 259 -24.34 -3.80 17.86
CA LEU A 259 -23.71 -4.55 16.78
C LEU A 259 -24.69 -5.49 16.05
N ALA A 260 -25.53 -6.20 16.81
CA ALA A 260 -26.56 -7.11 16.25
C ALA A 260 -27.61 -6.31 15.46
N ALA A 261 -28.09 -5.17 16.01
CA ALA A 261 -29.06 -4.29 15.34
C ALA A 261 -28.52 -3.70 14.04
N GLU A 262 -27.22 -3.40 13.97
CA GLU A 262 -26.58 -2.88 12.76
C GLU A 262 -26.36 -3.98 11.71
N ALA A 263 -26.03 -5.20 12.12
CA ALA A 263 -25.89 -6.34 11.22
C ALA A 263 -27.23 -6.67 10.52
N ASP A 264 -28.34 -6.64 11.27
CA ASP A 264 -29.69 -6.82 10.72
C ASP A 264 -30.08 -5.71 9.75
N SER A 265 -29.71 -4.46 10.04
CA SER A 265 -30.01 -3.32 9.16
C SER A 265 -29.15 -3.31 7.89
N ALA A 266 -27.91 -3.79 7.95
CA ALA A 266 -27.01 -3.89 6.80
C ALA A 266 -27.41 -5.03 5.84
N ALA A 267 -27.91 -6.13 6.36
CA ALA A 267 -28.38 -7.28 5.58
C ALA A 267 -29.64 -6.97 4.74
N ALA A 268 -30.38 -5.92 5.06
CA ALA A 268 -31.67 -5.59 4.45
C ALA A 268 -31.60 -4.76 3.15
N ARG A 269 -30.42 -4.35 2.68
CA ARG A 269 -30.29 -3.52 1.47
C ARG A 269 -29.45 -4.23 0.41
N PRO A 270 -30.04 -4.60 -0.75
CA PRO A 270 -29.24 -5.09 -1.87
C PRO A 270 -28.38 -3.96 -2.40
N ASP A 271 -27.07 -4.18 -2.39
CA ASP A 271 -26.11 -3.31 -3.09
C ASP A 271 -26.36 -3.43 -4.59
N GLY A 272 -26.38 -2.26 -5.28
CA GLY A 272 -26.35 -2.26 -6.74
C GLY A 272 -25.07 -2.95 -7.29
N PRO A 273 -25.01 -3.19 -8.61
CA PRO A 273 -23.87 -3.89 -9.22
C PRO A 273 -22.57 -3.21 -8.82
N ARG A 274 -21.64 -3.99 -8.27
CA ARG A 274 -20.33 -3.49 -7.84
C ARG A 274 -19.46 -3.27 -9.06
N VAL A 275 -19.03 -2.02 -9.23
CA VAL A 275 -18.15 -1.66 -10.34
C VAL A 275 -16.70 -1.78 -9.87
N ILE A 276 -15.93 -2.64 -10.54
CA ILE A 276 -14.49 -2.70 -10.33
C ILE A 276 -13.86 -1.52 -11.06
N VAL A 277 -13.37 -0.54 -10.30
CA VAL A 277 -12.68 0.64 -10.84
C VAL A 277 -11.40 0.18 -11.57
N PRO A 278 -11.07 0.71 -12.77
CA PRO A 278 -9.82 0.39 -13.43
C PRO A 278 -8.60 0.74 -12.57
N GLN A 279 -7.61 -0.14 -12.58
CA GLN A 279 -6.32 0.14 -11.94
C GLN A 279 -5.54 1.14 -12.81
N LEU A 280 -4.75 2.00 -12.16
CA LEU A 280 -3.80 2.87 -12.87
C LEU A 280 -2.76 2.05 -13.61
N GLU A 281 -2.49 2.44 -14.84
CA GLU A 281 -1.40 1.89 -15.64
C GLU A 281 -0.14 2.76 -15.49
N PRO A 282 1.07 2.19 -15.69
CA PRO A 282 2.29 2.98 -15.71
C PRO A 282 2.24 4.08 -16.77
N SER A 283 2.91 5.19 -16.51
CA SER A 283 3.05 6.29 -17.44
C SER A 283 3.70 5.84 -18.77
N PRO A 284 3.38 6.49 -19.91
CA PRO A 284 3.95 6.15 -21.20
C PRO A 284 5.48 6.07 -21.18
N GLY A 285 6.03 5.01 -21.78
CA GLY A 285 7.47 4.74 -21.79
C GLY A 285 7.99 3.89 -20.63
N LEU A 286 7.17 3.59 -19.64
CA LEU A 286 7.52 2.64 -18.59
C LEU A 286 7.12 1.20 -18.97
N PRO A 287 7.83 0.18 -18.43
CA PRO A 287 7.47 -1.21 -18.66
C PRO A 287 6.11 -1.54 -18.02
N PRO A 288 5.35 -2.48 -18.62
CA PRO A 288 4.15 -3.00 -18.00
C PRO A 288 4.50 -3.73 -16.69
N ARG A 289 3.61 -3.63 -15.70
CA ARG A 289 3.81 -4.28 -14.40
C ARG A 289 3.51 -5.79 -14.49
N ALA A 290 4.52 -6.61 -14.24
CA ALA A 290 4.36 -8.07 -14.16
C ALA A 290 3.37 -8.50 -13.05
N ALA A 291 3.25 -7.70 -12.00
CA ALA A 291 2.29 -7.85 -10.92
C ALA A 291 0.84 -8.02 -11.42
N VAL A 292 0.44 -7.23 -12.42
CA VAL A 292 -0.93 -7.27 -12.98
C VAL A 292 -1.24 -8.64 -13.61
N VAL A 293 -0.27 -9.24 -14.29
CA VAL A 293 -0.42 -10.57 -14.91
C VAL A 293 -0.54 -11.63 -13.83
N ARG A 294 0.39 -11.66 -12.87
CA ARG A 294 0.39 -12.62 -11.75
C ARG A 294 -0.92 -12.56 -10.95
N ARG A 295 -1.38 -11.35 -10.63
CA ARG A 295 -2.65 -11.16 -9.93
C ARG A 295 -3.81 -11.71 -10.74
N ARG A 296 -3.91 -11.40 -12.03
CA ARG A 296 -4.99 -11.88 -12.90
C ARG A 296 -5.05 -13.41 -12.95
N GLU A 297 -3.90 -14.07 -13.05
CA GLU A 297 -3.82 -15.54 -13.01
C GLU A 297 -4.35 -16.09 -11.67
N ARG A 298 -3.99 -15.47 -10.53
CA ARG A 298 -4.54 -15.88 -9.23
C ARG A 298 -6.04 -15.69 -9.15
N VAL A 299 -6.56 -14.56 -9.62
CA VAL A 299 -8.01 -14.29 -9.62
C VAL A 299 -8.75 -15.31 -10.47
N LEU A 300 -8.25 -15.62 -11.67
CA LEU A 300 -8.85 -16.64 -12.54
C LEU A 300 -8.85 -18.03 -11.90
N GLY A 301 -7.79 -18.39 -11.17
CA GLY A 301 -7.68 -19.67 -10.46
C GLY A 301 -8.63 -19.80 -9.26
N MET A 302 -9.17 -18.70 -8.74
CA MET A 302 -10.08 -18.72 -7.59
C MET A 302 -11.54 -18.37 -7.94
N LEU A 303 -11.87 -18.10 -9.22
CA LEU A 303 -13.22 -17.68 -9.63
C LEU A 303 -14.32 -18.64 -9.15
N ASP A 304 -14.07 -19.94 -9.21
CA ASP A 304 -15.06 -20.96 -8.82
C ASP A 304 -15.33 -20.98 -7.30
N THR A 305 -14.47 -20.38 -6.50
CA THR A 305 -14.64 -20.29 -5.04
C THR A 305 -15.37 -19.01 -4.61
N LEU A 306 -15.57 -18.06 -5.53
CA LEU A 306 -16.22 -16.79 -5.25
C LEU A 306 -17.73 -16.85 -5.34
N PRO A 307 -18.46 -15.98 -4.62
CA PRO A 307 -19.91 -15.82 -4.79
C PRO A 307 -20.27 -15.52 -6.25
N PRO A 308 -21.43 -16.02 -6.76
CA PRO A 308 -21.81 -15.85 -8.17
C PRO A 308 -21.84 -14.41 -8.67
N ALA A 309 -22.28 -13.46 -7.83
CA ALA A 309 -22.31 -12.04 -8.15
C ALA A 309 -20.90 -11.45 -8.31
N ALA A 310 -19.97 -11.82 -7.43
CA ALA A 310 -18.57 -11.40 -7.49
C ALA A 310 -17.90 -11.96 -8.75
N ARG A 311 -18.09 -13.26 -9.03
CA ARG A 311 -17.59 -13.92 -10.24
C ARG A 311 -18.05 -13.20 -11.50
N ALA A 312 -19.37 -12.97 -11.64
CA ALA A 312 -19.93 -12.29 -12.81
C ALA A 312 -19.36 -10.88 -13.00
N ALA A 313 -19.19 -10.11 -11.92
CA ALA A 313 -18.60 -8.76 -11.98
C ALA A 313 -17.15 -8.78 -12.42
N ILE A 314 -16.35 -9.75 -11.98
CA ILE A 314 -14.95 -9.92 -12.36
C ILE A 314 -14.83 -10.33 -13.82
N GLU A 315 -15.61 -11.34 -14.27
CA GLU A 315 -15.62 -11.82 -15.66
C GLU A 315 -16.01 -10.70 -16.64
N ASP A 316 -17.08 -9.93 -16.34
CA ASP A 316 -17.49 -8.76 -17.14
C ASP A 316 -16.40 -7.69 -17.20
N THR A 317 -15.75 -7.39 -16.07
CA THR A 317 -14.65 -6.41 -16.03
C THR A 317 -13.49 -6.85 -16.92
N TYR A 318 -13.08 -8.09 -16.85
CA TYR A 318 -11.98 -8.61 -17.66
C TYR A 318 -12.33 -8.68 -19.15
N ALA A 319 -13.58 -9.01 -19.49
CA ALA A 319 -14.07 -8.97 -20.87
C ALA A 319 -14.03 -7.54 -21.45
N ARG A 320 -14.48 -6.53 -20.71
CA ARG A 320 -14.40 -5.13 -21.13
C ARG A 320 -12.96 -4.64 -21.30
N GLN A 321 -12.05 -5.01 -20.41
CA GLN A 321 -10.63 -4.66 -20.52
C GLN A 321 -9.98 -5.31 -21.76
N ALA A 322 -10.33 -6.54 -22.08
CA ALA A 322 -9.84 -7.22 -23.28
C ALA A 322 -10.35 -6.53 -24.56
N ALA A 323 -11.64 -6.19 -24.61
CA ALA A 323 -12.23 -5.47 -25.74
C ALA A 323 -11.61 -4.09 -25.96
N ALA A 324 -11.32 -3.33 -24.89
CA ALA A 324 -10.69 -2.03 -24.98
C ALA A 324 -9.27 -2.06 -25.56
N ARG A 325 -8.52 -3.17 -25.35
CA ARG A 325 -7.17 -3.35 -25.89
C ARG A 325 -7.15 -3.74 -27.38
N THR A 326 -8.25 -4.20 -27.93
CA THR A 326 -8.38 -4.60 -29.35
C THR A 326 -8.81 -3.45 -30.28
N VAL A 327 -9.22 -2.30 -29.74
CA VAL A 327 -9.53 -1.11 -30.55
C VAL A 327 -8.22 -0.43 -30.95
N PRO A 328 -7.88 -0.37 -32.26
CA PRO A 328 -6.66 0.31 -32.70
C PRO A 328 -6.76 1.80 -32.36
N THR A 329 -5.72 2.34 -31.74
CA THR A 329 -5.55 3.78 -31.56
C THR A 329 -5.63 4.45 -32.93
N PRO A 330 -6.49 5.46 -33.14
CA PRO A 330 -6.50 6.20 -34.39
C PRO A 330 -5.10 6.81 -34.58
N SER A 331 -4.47 6.54 -35.73
CA SER A 331 -3.21 7.16 -36.11
C SER A 331 -3.36 8.67 -36.00
N PRO A 332 -2.39 9.40 -35.39
CA PRO A 332 -2.41 10.85 -35.42
C PRO A 332 -2.41 11.27 -36.88
N GLY A 333 -3.53 11.85 -37.31
CA GLY A 333 -3.76 12.23 -38.68
C GLY A 333 -2.62 13.09 -39.21
N GLY A 334 -2.06 12.66 -40.33
CA GLY A 334 -1.21 13.49 -41.17
C GLY A 334 -1.99 14.73 -41.59
N GLY A 335 -1.71 15.83 -40.92
CA GLY A 335 -2.11 17.18 -41.40
C GLY A 335 -1.10 17.63 -42.43
N ALA A 336 -1.58 17.80 -43.63
CA ALA A 336 -0.88 18.45 -44.70
C ALA A 336 -0.71 19.95 -44.45
#